data_18906d2c65c25184c54ba12840809166
#
_entry.id   18906d2c65c25184c54ba12840809166
#
_cell.length_a   1.000
_cell.length_b   1.000
_cell.length_c   1.000
_cell.angle_alpha   90.00
_cell.angle_beta   90.00
_cell.angle_gamma   90.00
#
_symmetry.space_group_name_H-M   'P 1'
#
loop_
_entity.id
_entity.type
_entity.pdbx_description
1 polymer ?
#
loop_
_entity_poly.entity_id
_entity_poly.type
_entity_poly.pdbx_seq_one_letter_code
_entity_poly.pdbx_strand_id
1 'polypeptide(L)'
;MNEEKARNVEKLWTAEFIGMSATNFFHLMAQYILIVGLPIYIMNEMKGGELEAGLAMTFFQIGAVSSRPFAGRLIDSLHKGRLLLGATLAFFAIMLAFCFAHTEEALYTLRLLQGIEFALGTTAAATLAALVLPAAKKGTGIGYFALSTNLAMVVGPLVGLLIIRSFGMMALFVFLTASALFTLWLANRRRLPDEIVVPKEKKGRGFSLVERQALPAALIGGLMFFAYGGVLTFIPLYARTLGREENVSAFFAIFALIIVVTRPFIGRIFDQRGADYTVYPGIILFFLGFLCFAAARSPAAFLASAAILGAGFGAASPALQTLAVASVAPERAGLATATYFWALDISVGLAAATLGLVAAHFGYAALYGLLCPAVLVLAVIFYTIWRRRRKKIA
;
A
#
# COMPACT_ATOMS: atom_id res chain seq x y z
N MET A 1 -32.41 -3.65 -21.39
CA MET A 1 -30.93 -3.47 -21.38
C MET A 1 -30.44 -2.16 -20.75
N ASN A 2 -31.27 -1.10 -20.65
CA ASN A 2 -30.86 0.20 -20.05
C ASN A 2 -31.04 0.30 -18.52
N GLU A 3 -32.06 -0.32 -17.92
CA GLU A 3 -32.29 -0.22 -16.47
C GLU A 3 -31.33 -1.06 -15.63
N GLU A 4 -30.86 -2.19 -16.13
CA GLU A 4 -29.89 -3.03 -15.47
C GLU A 4 -28.48 -2.41 -15.51
N LYS A 5 -28.12 -1.71 -16.61
CA LYS A 5 -26.90 -0.87 -16.68
C LYS A 5 -26.97 0.32 -15.73
N ALA A 6 -28.11 1.00 -15.61
CA ALA A 6 -28.30 2.12 -14.69
C ALA A 6 -28.22 1.69 -13.21
N ARG A 7 -28.80 0.54 -12.85
CA ARG A 7 -28.72 -0.04 -11.51
C ARG A 7 -27.30 -0.47 -11.11
N ASN A 8 -26.46 -0.89 -12.06
CA ASN A 8 -25.06 -1.26 -11.78
C ASN A 8 -24.16 -0.04 -11.59
N VAL A 9 -24.47 1.11 -12.17
CA VAL A 9 -23.70 2.36 -11.99
C VAL A 9 -23.77 2.89 -10.53
N GLU A 10 -24.75 2.48 -9.74
CA GLU A 10 -24.89 2.89 -8.33
C GLU A 10 -24.28 1.89 -7.32
N LYS A 11 -23.92 0.67 -7.76
CA LYS A 11 -23.42 -0.36 -6.83
C LYS A 11 -21.93 -0.22 -6.61
N LEU A 12 -21.53 -0.13 -5.34
CA LEU A 12 -20.12 -0.18 -4.91
C LEU A 12 -19.54 -1.59 -5.08
N TRP A 13 -20.27 -2.61 -4.65
CA TRP A 13 -19.83 -4.01 -4.63
C TRP A 13 -20.15 -4.70 -5.95
N THR A 14 -19.43 -4.33 -6.99
CA THR A 14 -19.48 -5.05 -8.28
C THR A 14 -18.48 -6.19 -8.28
N ALA A 15 -18.71 -7.16 -9.15
CA ALA A 15 -17.81 -8.29 -9.29
C ALA A 15 -16.39 -7.84 -9.73
N GLU A 16 -16.31 -6.79 -10.54
CA GLU A 16 -15.07 -6.18 -11.00
C GLU A 16 -14.30 -5.54 -9.84
N PHE A 17 -14.97 -4.74 -9.01
CA PHE A 17 -14.37 -4.10 -7.83
C PHE A 17 -13.85 -5.14 -6.82
N ILE A 18 -14.65 -6.17 -6.53
CA ILE A 18 -14.25 -7.27 -5.65
C ILE A 18 -13.04 -8.02 -6.25
N GLY A 19 -13.06 -8.27 -7.57
CA GLY A 19 -11.94 -8.92 -8.25
C GLY A 19 -10.64 -8.10 -8.17
N MET A 20 -10.69 -6.79 -8.36
CA MET A 20 -9.51 -5.91 -8.22
C MET A 20 -9.01 -5.86 -6.78
N SER A 21 -9.91 -5.80 -5.80
CA SER A 21 -9.56 -5.83 -4.38
C SER A 21 -8.93 -7.15 -3.96
N ALA A 22 -9.44 -8.28 -4.47
CA ALA A 22 -8.87 -9.60 -4.24
C ALA A 22 -7.49 -9.75 -4.91
N THR A 23 -7.34 -9.27 -6.15
CA THR A 23 -6.04 -9.24 -6.83
C THR A 23 -5.01 -8.47 -6.02
N ASN A 24 -5.35 -7.27 -5.55
CA ASN A 24 -4.49 -6.46 -4.69
C ASN A 24 -4.15 -7.17 -3.37
N PHE A 25 -5.15 -7.80 -2.75
CA PHE A 25 -4.96 -8.57 -1.52
C PHE A 25 -3.92 -9.67 -1.68
N PHE A 26 -4.03 -10.51 -2.72
CA PHE A 26 -3.12 -11.65 -2.91
C PHE A 26 -1.71 -11.21 -3.29
N HIS A 27 -1.53 -10.15 -4.09
CA HIS A 27 -0.20 -9.59 -4.38
C HIS A 27 0.49 -9.09 -3.10
N LEU A 28 -0.23 -8.33 -2.29
CA LEU A 28 0.29 -7.81 -1.04
C LEU A 28 0.50 -8.91 0.00
N MET A 29 -0.42 -9.87 0.10
CA MET A 29 -0.29 -11.02 0.99
C MET A 29 0.98 -11.82 0.67
N ALA A 30 1.24 -12.11 -0.61
CA ALA A 30 2.47 -12.78 -1.03
C ALA A 30 3.72 -11.96 -0.65
N GLN A 31 3.69 -10.64 -0.84
CA GLN A 31 4.78 -9.77 -0.42
C GLN A 31 5.02 -9.83 1.09
N TYR A 32 3.97 -9.70 1.91
CA TYR A 32 4.09 -9.74 3.37
C TYR A 32 4.49 -11.13 3.90
N ILE A 33 4.06 -12.21 3.26
CA ILE A 33 4.52 -13.56 3.54
C ILE A 33 6.02 -13.69 3.29
N LEU A 34 6.50 -13.21 2.13
CA LEU A 34 7.91 -13.30 1.76
C LEU A 34 8.82 -12.38 2.58
N ILE A 35 8.31 -11.26 3.11
CA ILE A 35 9.05 -10.40 4.06
C ILE A 35 9.47 -11.20 5.30
N VAL A 36 8.60 -12.09 5.77
CA VAL A 36 8.87 -12.90 6.97
C VAL A 36 9.49 -14.25 6.62
N GLY A 37 9.03 -14.87 5.54
CA GLY A 37 9.43 -16.23 5.15
C GLY A 37 10.83 -16.32 4.55
N LEU A 38 11.21 -15.38 3.67
CA LEU A 38 12.53 -15.46 3.00
C LEU A 38 13.73 -15.34 3.94
N PRO A 39 13.74 -14.44 4.95
CA PRO A 39 14.82 -14.45 5.93
C PRO A 39 14.97 -15.81 6.61
N ILE A 40 13.86 -16.45 6.99
CA ILE A 40 13.86 -17.78 7.61
C ILE A 40 14.46 -18.82 6.63
N TYR A 41 14.07 -18.78 5.36
CA TYR A 41 14.58 -19.68 4.33
C TYR A 41 16.08 -19.51 4.11
N ILE A 42 16.54 -18.26 3.93
CA ILE A 42 17.94 -17.95 3.68
C ILE A 42 18.82 -18.39 4.86
N MET A 43 18.40 -18.07 6.09
CA MET A 43 19.20 -18.39 7.28
C MET A 43 19.19 -19.88 7.63
N ASN A 44 18.06 -20.56 7.51
CA ASN A 44 17.93 -21.95 7.96
C ASN A 44 18.28 -22.98 6.89
N GLU A 45 17.86 -22.77 5.63
CA GLU A 45 18.00 -23.77 4.58
C GLU A 45 19.19 -23.46 3.64
N MET A 46 19.45 -22.18 3.34
CA MET A 46 20.55 -21.78 2.46
C MET A 46 21.85 -21.47 3.23
N LYS A 47 21.81 -21.42 4.58
CA LYS A 47 22.95 -21.08 5.47
C LYS A 47 23.52 -19.68 5.21
N GLY A 48 22.73 -18.78 4.63
CA GLY A 48 23.06 -17.35 4.49
C GLY A 48 22.90 -16.59 5.80
N GLY A 49 23.35 -15.34 5.83
CA GLY A 49 23.27 -14.47 6.99
C GLY A 49 22.19 -13.39 6.89
N GLU A 50 22.24 -12.44 7.82
CA GLU A 50 21.33 -11.29 7.86
C GLU A 50 21.52 -10.36 6.66
N LEU A 51 22.74 -10.29 6.12
CA LEU A 51 23.05 -9.47 4.94
C LEU A 51 22.31 -9.99 3.70
N GLU A 52 22.38 -11.30 3.45
CA GLU A 52 21.73 -11.97 2.32
C GLU A 52 20.19 -11.83 2.41
N ALA A 53 19.66 -11.98 3.62
CA ALA A 53 18.24 -11.74 3.88
C ALA A 53 17.84 -10.28 3.59
N GLY A 54 18.67 -9.33 3.98
CA GLY A 54 18.49 -7.90 3.70
C GLY A 54 18.59 -7.58 2.21
N LEU A 55 19.53 -8.19 1.49
CA LEU A 55 19.67 -8.02 0.05
C LEU A 55 18.43 -8.50 -0.70
N ALA A 56 17.83 -9.63 -0.31
CA ALA A 56 16.59 -10.11 -0.92
C ALA A 56 15.46 -9.07 -0.81
N MET A 57 15.35 -8.35 0.32
CA MET A 57 14.38 -7.25 0.46
C MET A 57 14.75 -6.04 -0.40
N THR A 58 16.04 -5.72 -0.49
CA THR A 58 16.55 -4.59 -1.27
C THR A 58 16.29 -4.78 -2.77
N PHE A 59 16.54 -5.98 -3.32
CA PHE A 59 16.27 -6.29 -4.73
C PHE A 59 14.79 -6.14 -5.08
N PHE A 60 13.88 -6.58 -4.21
CA PHE A 60 12.44 -6.32 -4.39
C PHE A 60 12.15 -4.82 -4.44
N GLN A 61 12.67 -4.06 -3.49
CA GLN A 61 12.40 -2.62 -3.41
C GLN A 61 12.97 -1.86 -4.62
N ILE A 62 14.16 -2.24 -5.10
CA ILE A 62 14.73 -1.69 -6.34
C ILE A 62 13.79 -1.97 -7.52
N GLY A 63 13.32 -3.21 -7.68
CA GLY A 63 12.37 -3.58 -8.72
C GLY A 63 11.08 -2.79 -8.66
N ALA A 64 10.49 -2.67 -7.48
CA ALA A 64 9.24 -1.95 -7.27
C ALA A 64 9.38 -0.45 -7.56
N VAL A 65 10.34 0.23 -6.94
CA VAL A 65 10.52 1.69 -7.07
C VAL A 65 10.91 2.09 -8.48
N SER A 66 11.82 1.35 -9.13
CA SER A 66 12.27 1.69 -10.48
C SER A 66 11.18 1.51 -11.54
N SER A 67 10.28 0.54 -11.38
CA SER A 67 9.25 0.23 -12.38
C SER A 67 7.91 0.97 -12.19
N ARG A 68 7.62 1.51 -10.99
CA ARG A 68 6.35 2.24 -10.74
C ARG A 68 6.02 3.33 -11.78
N PRO A 69 6.94 4.24 -12.14
CA PRO A 69 6.63 5.29 -13.12
C PRO A 69 6.28 4.71 -14.50
N PHE A 70 6.95 3.64 -14.91
CA PHE A 70 6.68 2.95 -16.17
C PHE A 70 5.34 2.18 -16.11
N ALA A 71 5.02 1.54 -14.99
CA ALA A 71 3.76 0.84 -14.78
C ALA A 71 2.55 1.76 -15.01
N GLY A 72 2.56 2.97 -14.44
CA GLY A 72 1.48 3.93 -14.63
C GLY A 72 1.27 4.33 -16.08
N ARG A 73 2.37 4.56 -16.81
CA ARG A 73 2.31 4.87 -18.23
C ARG A 73 1.79 3.71 -19.08
N LEU A 74 2.27 2.49 -18.81
CA LEU A 74 1.80 1.28 -19.50
C LEU A 74 0.29 1.09 -19.31
N ILE A 75 -0.21 1.32 -18.09
CA ILE A 75 -1.65 1.21 -17.77
C ILE A 75 -2.48 2.22 -18.57
N ASP A 76 -1.98 3.45 -18.76
CA ASP A 76 -2.70 4.48 -19.49
C ASP A 76 -2.60 4.31 -21.02
N SER A 77 -1.52 3.67 -21.53
CA SER A 77 -1.25 3.52 -22.96
C SER A 77 -1.69 2.19 -23.56
N LEU A 78 -1.79 1.13 -22.75
CA LEU A 78 -2.15 -0.21 -23.19
C LEU A 78 -3.57 -0.59 -22.76
N HIS A 79 -4.08 -1.69 -23.33
CA HIS A 79 -5.34 -2.28 -22.91
C HIS A 79 -5.25 -2.79 -21.47
N LYS A 80 -5.88 -2.09 -20.55
CA LYS A 80 -5.71 -2.29 -19.08
C LYS A 80 -6.04 -3.71 -18.62
N GLY A 81 -7.06 -4.34 -19.23
CA GLY A 81 -7.42 -5.72 -18.91
C GLY A 81 -6.34 -6.73 -19.32
N ARG A 82 -5.73 -6.56 -20.51
CA ARG A 82 -4.63 -7.42 -20.98
C ARG A 82 -3.36 -7.20 -20.15
N LEU A 83 -3.12 -5.96 -19.74
CA LEU A 83 -1.99 -5.62 -18.88
C LEU A 83 -2.12 -6.27 -17.50
N LEU A 84 -3.32 -6.21 -16.88
CA LEU A 84 -3.58 -6.88 -15.62
C LEU A 84 -3.41 -8.40 -15.75
N LEU A 85 -3.91 -9.00 -16.83
CA LEU A 85 -3.73 -10.43 -17.10
C LEU A 85 -2.24 -10.79 -17.26
N GLY A 86 -1.46 -9.97 -17.98
CA GLY A 86 -0.02 -10.15 -18.11
C GLY A 86 0.73 -10.05 -16.78
N ALA A 87 0.36 -9.07 -15.94
CA ALA A 87 0.93 -8.92 -14.60
C ALA A 87 0.60 -10.12 -13.70
N THR A 88 -0.65 -10.57 -13.68
CA THR A 88 -1.05 -11.75 -12.88
C THR A 88 -0.42 -13.05 -13.40
N LEU A 89 -0.19 -13.17 -14.71
CA LEU A 89 0.56 -14.29 -15.28
C LEU A 89 2.03 -14.26 -14.84
N ALA A 90 2.67 -13.07 -14.87
CA ALA A 90 4.04 -12.90 -14.38
C ALA A 90 4.11 -13.20 -12.87
N PHE A 91 3.13 -12.75 -12.09
CA PHE A 91 3.02 -13.07 -10.66
C PHE A 91 3.00 -14.59 -10.42
N PHE A 92 2.15 -15.31 -11.16
CA PHE A 92 2.09 -16.77 -11.07
C PHE A 92 3.42 -17.42 -11.45
N ALA A 93 4.03 -17.01 -12.57
CA ALA A 93 5.31 -17.57 -13.01
C ALA A 93 6.44 -17.33 -11.99
N ILE A 94 6.50 -16.15 -11.39
CA ILE A 94 7.50 -15.80 -10.37
C ILE A 94 7.26 -16.63 -9.09
N MET A 95 6.02 -16.74 -8.62
CA MET A 95 5.71 -17.55 -7.43
C MET A 95 6.03 -19.03 -7.66
N LEU A 96 5.75 -19.56 -8.85
CA LEU A 96 6.14 -20.92 -9.22
C LEU A 96 7.68 -21.08 -9.25
N ALA A 97 8.40 -20.08 -9.76
CA ALA A 97 9.86 -20.13 -9.84
C ALA A 97 10.53 -20.14 -8.45
N PHE A 98 9.91 -19.57 -7.42
CA PHE A 98 10.41 -19.68 -6.04
C PHE A 98 10.52 -21.13 -5.55
N CYS A 99 9.67 -22.05 -6.05
CA CYS A 99 9.75 -23.47 -5.71
C CYS A 99 11.06 -24.12 -6.17
N PHE A 100 11.78 -23.52 -7.13
CA PHE A 100 13.02 -24.02 -7.73
C PHE A 100 14.24 -23.15 -7.42
N ALA A 101 14.10 -22.13 -6.58
CA ALA A 101 15.16 -21.20 -6.25
C ALA A 101 16.02 -21.75 -5.09
N HIS A 102 17.11 -22.38 -5.44
CA HIS A 102 18.05 -23.00 -4.47
C HIS A 102 19.36 -22.22 -4.32
N THR A 103 19.55 -21.11 -5.03
CA THR A 103 20.72 -20.23 -4.92
C THR A 103 20.31 -18.81 -4.58
N GLU A 104 21.21 -18.07 -3.93
CA GLU A 104 20.96 -16.68 -3.53
C GLU A 104 20.74 -15.77 -4.74
N GLU A 105 21.51 -15.96 -5.81
CA GLU A 105 21.38 -15.20 -7.06
C GLU A 105 20.00 -15.40 -7.71
N ALA A 106 19.49 -16.65 -7.67
CA ALA A 106 18.13 -16.95 -8.15
C ALA A 106 17.09 -16.23 -7.30
N LEU A 107 17.23 -16.24 -5.96
CA LEU A 107 16.34 -15.51 -5.07
C LEU A 107 16.38 -14.01 -5.30
N TYR A 108 17.54 -13.39 -5.43
CA TYR A 108 17.67 -11.95 -5.69
C TYR A 108 17.07 -11.57 -7.03
N THR A 109 17.29 -12.39 -8.06
CA THR A 109 16.69 -12.20 -9.38
C THR A 109 15.16 -12.30 -9.30
N LEU A 110 14.61 -13.32 -8.64
CA LEU A 110 13.19 -13.47 -8.46
C LEU A 110 12.57 -12.33 -7.63
N ARG A 111 13.27 -11.84 -6.61
CA ARG A 111 12.82 -10.68 -5.81
C ARG A 111 12.78 -9.40 -6.63
N LEU A 112 13.80 -9.17 -7.49
CA LEU A 112 13.82 -8.04 -8.41
C LEU A 112 12.61 -8.12 -9.39
N LEU A 113 12.43 -9.27 -10.03
CA LEU A 113 11.32 -9.52 -10.96
C LEU A 113 9.96 -9.39 -10.26
N GLN A 114 9.84 -9.90 -9.03
CA GLN A 114 8.64 -9.74 -8.21
C GLN A 114 8.36 -8.27 -7.90
N GLY A 115 9.39 -7.47 -7.61
CA GLY A 115 9.24 -6.03 -7.38
C GLY A 115 8.71 -5.30 -8.62
N ILE A 116 9.22 -5.63 -9.81
CA ILE A 116 8.76 -5.09 -11.09
C ILE A 116 7.30 -5.46 -11.34
N GLU A 117 6.97 -6.74 -11.21
CA GLU A 117 5.61 -7.26 -11.37
C GLU A 117 4.65 -6.64 -10.34
N PHE A 118 5.03 -6.58 -9.07
CA PHE A 118 4.26 -5.99 -7.99
C PHE A 118 3.89 -4.53 -8.27
N ALA A 119 4.83 -3.74 -8.78
CA ALA A 119 4.57 -2.37 -9.17
C ALA A 119 3.51 -2.30 -10.28
N LEU A 120 3.58 -3.17 -11.27
CA LEU A 120 2.62 -3.22 -12.37
C LEU A 120 1.26 -3.74 -11.92
N GLY A 121 1.21 -4.89 -11.25
CA GLY A 121 -0.01 -5.57 -10.82
C GLY A 121 -0.83 -4.76 -9.82
N THR A 122 -0.19 -4.24 -8.76
CA THR A 122 -0.88 -3.43 -7.75
C THR A 122 -1.33 -2.08 -8.28
N THR A 123 -0.54 -1.43 -9.16
CA THR A 123 -0.95 -0.17 -9.80
C THR A 123 -2.12 -0.39 -10.75
N ALA A 124 -2.09 -1.48 -11.55
CA ALA A 124 -3.19 -1.84 -12.44
C ALA A 124 -4.48 -2.13 -11.66
N ALA A 125 -4.40 -2.96 -10.61
CA ALA A 125 -5.54 -3.28 -9.77
C ALA A 125 -6.14 -2.03 -9.11
N ALA A 126 -5.31 -1.14 -8.55
CA ALA A 126 -5.77 0.09 -7.91
C ALA A 126 -6.38 1.08 -8.92
N THR A 127 -5.78 1.22 -10.10
CA THR A 127 -6.30 2.09 -11.17
C THR A 127 -7.65 1.59 -11.67
N LEU A 128 -7.76 0.30 -11.97
CA LEU A 128 -9.00 -0.31 -12.43
C LEU A 128 -10.09 -0.26 -11.35
N ALA A 129 -9.74 -0.53 -10.09
CA ALA A 129 -10.67 -0.37 -8.97
C ALA A 129 -11.22 1.05 -8.91
N ALA A 130 -10.37 2.08 -9.04
CA ALA A 130 -10.79 3.48 -9.02
C ALA A 130 -11.65 3.89 -10.23
N LEU A 131 -11.44 3.25 -11.41
CA LEU A 131 -12.19 3.54 -12.63
C LEU A 131 -13.57 2.87 -12.67
N VAL A 132 -13.72 1.68 -12.05
CA VAL A 132 -15.03 1.00 -11.98
C VAL A 132 -15.95 1.56 -10.90
N LEU A 133 -15.42 2.39 -9.99
CA LEU A 133 -16.21 2.99 -8.92
C LEU A 133 -17.09 4.14 -9.41
N PRO A 134 -18.34 4.24 -8.94
CA PRO A 134 -19.20 5.40 -9.16
C PRO A 134 -18.54 6.67 -8.62
N ALA A 135 -18.66 7.78 -9.36
CA ALA A 135 -18.08 9.06 -8.96
C ALA A 135 -18.50 9.51 -7.55
N ALA A 136 -19.79 9.30 -7.19
CA ALA A 136 -20.33 9.62 -5.88
C ALA A 136 -19.83 8.76 -4.72
N LYS A 137 -19.19 7.62 -5.00
CA LYS A 137 -18.73 6.65 -3.99
C LYS A 137 -17.22 6.36 -4.10
N LYS A 138 -16.45 7.23 -4.75
CA LYS A 138 -15.00 7.01 -4.94
C LYS A 138 -14.23 6.96 -3.63
N GLY A 139 -14.51 7.83 -2.69
CA GLY A 139 -13.85 7.85 -1.38
C GLY A 139 -14.15 6.59 -0.58
N THR A 140 -15.42 6.20 -0.50
CA THR A 140 -15.84 4.96 0.13
C THR A 140 -15.20 3.74 -0.54
N GLY A 141 -15.23 3.67 -1.88
CA GLY A 141 -14.70 2.55 -2.62
C GLY A 141 -13.19 2.41 -2.51
N ILE A 142 -12.43 3.49 -2.67
CA ILE A 142 -10.96 3.46 -2.48
C ILE A 142 -10.61 3.12 -1.03
N GLY A 143 -11.42 3.57 -0.07
CA GLY A 143 -11.31 3.15 1.33
C GLY A 143 -11.41 1.62 1.50
N TYR A 144 -12.42 0.99 0.92
CA TYR A 144 -12.58 -0.48 0.94
C TYR A 144 -11.48 -1.19 0.15
N PHE A 145 -11.03 -0.64 -0.99
CA PHE A 145 -9.89 -1.18 -1.71
C PHE A 145 -8.63 -1.18 -0.84
N ALA A 146 -8.35 -0.08 -0.15
CA ALA A 146 -7.20 0.01 0.77
C ALA A 146 -7.33 -0.94 1.98
N LEU A 147 -8.54 -1.40 2.33
CA LEU A 147 -8.75 -2.44 3.34
C LEU A 147 -8.10 -3.77 2.91
N SER A 148 -8.11 -4.11 1.62
CA SER A 148 -7.43 -5.31 1.11
C SER A 148 -5.93 -5.28 1.41
N THR A 149 -5.30 -4.10 1.33
CA THR A 149 -3.90 -3.88 1.71
C THR A 149 -3.66 -4.14 3.20
N ASN A 150 -4.50 -3.57 4.07
CA ASN A 150 -4.34 -3.73 5.51
C ASN A 150 -4.61 -5.18 5.97
N LEU A 151 -5.59 -5.86 5.37
CA LEU A 151 -5.83 -7.27 5.64
C LEU A 151 -4.64 -8.13 5.21
N ALA A 152 -4.05 -7.88 4.05
CA ALA A 152 -2.88 -8.59 3.56
C ALA A 152 -1.67 -8.42 4.51
N MET A 153 -1.48 -7.21 5.06
CA MET A 153 -0.41 -6.91 5.99
C MET A 153 -0.50 -7.71 7.30
N VAL A 154 -1.72 -7.97 7.77
CA VAL A 154 -1.95 -8.74 9.02
C VAL A 154 -2.00 -10.25 8.73
N VAL A 155 -2.78 -10.65 7.73
CA VAL A 155 -3.01 -12.06 7.40
C VAL A 155 -1.76 -12.72 6.81
N GLY A 156 -1.00 -11.96 5.99
CA GLY A 156 0.19 -12.50 5.31
C GLY A 156 1.21 -13.12 6.26
N PRO A 157 1.80 -12.36 7.19
CA PRO A 157 2.78 -12.90 8.14
C PRO A 157 2.22 -14.04 8.99
N LEU A 158 0.96 -13.95 9.44
CA LEU A 158 0.33 -14.99 10.25
C LEU A 158 0.20 -16.31 9.47
N VAL A 159 -0.34 -16.25 8.26
CA VAL A 159 -0.50 -17.43 7.39
C VAL A 159 0.88 -17.96 7.00
N GLY A 160 1.83 -17.09 6.65
CA GLY A 160 3.18 -17.49 6.29
C GLY A 160 3.88 -18.26 7.40
N LEU A 161 3.91 -17.72 8.62
CA LEU A 161 4.52 -18.37 9.77
C LEU A 161 3.80 -19.69 10.16
N LEU A 162 2.47 -19.71 10.07
CA LEU A 162 1.70 -20.91 10.33
C LEU A 162 2.06 -22.05 9.35
N ILE A 163 2.14 -21.72 8.06
CA ILE A 163 2.50 -22.71 7.02
C ILE A 163 3.93 -23.20 7.23
N ILE A 164 4.90 -22.30 7.46
CA ILE A 164 6.30 -22.65 7.66
C ILE A 164 6.44 -23.60 8.86
N ARG A 165 5.79 -23.28 9.99
CA ARG A 165 5.87 -24.09 11.22
C ARG A 165 5.22 -25.46 11.07
N SER A 166 4.11 -25.56 10.34
CA SER A 166 3.33 -26.81 10.24
C SER A 166 3.76 -27.70 9.07
N PHE A 167 4.22 -27.13 7.96
CA PHE A 167 4.41 -27.85 6.69
C PHE A 167 5.76 -27.55 6.00
N GLY A 168 6.56 -26.62 6.56
CA GLY A 168 7.86 -26.26 6.03
C GLY A 168 7.80 -25.22 4.89
N MET A 169 9.00 -24.86 4.39
CA MET A 169 9.15 -23.75 3.45
C MET A 169 8.63 -24.07 2.04
N MET A 170 8.80 -25.32 1.58
CA MET A 170 8.28 -25.73 0.27
C MET A 170 6.75 -25.59 0.21
N ALA A 171 6.05 -25.93 1.28
CA ALA A 171 4.59 -25.76 1.36
C ALA A 171 4.19 -24.27 1.27
N LEU A 172 5.03 -23.35 1.79
CA LEU A 172 4.81 -21.92 1.64
C LEU A 172 4.88 -21.49 0.16
N PHE A 173 5.91 -21.90 -0.57
CA PHE A 173 6.04 -21.58 -1.98
C PHE A 173 4.92 -22.17 -2.83
N VAL A 174 4.48 -23.40 -2.54
CA VAL A 174 3.32 -24.03 -3.17
C VAL A 174 2.04 -23.22 -2.87
N PHE A 175 1.83 -22.79 -1.63
CA PHE A 175 0.70 -21.93 -1.25
C PHE A 175 0.71 -20.60 -2.00
N LEU A 176 1.86 -19.95 -2.10
CA LEU A 176 2.03 -18.69 -2.86
C LEU A 176 1.73 -18.91 -4.35
N THR A 177 2.20 -20.02 -4.93
CA THR A 177 1.91 -20.40 -6.31
C THR A 177 0.42 -20.64 -6.54
N ALA A 178 -0.24 -21.37 -5.63
CA ALA A 178 -1.68 -21.61 -5.69
C ALA A 178 -2.50 -20.30 -5.57
N SER A 179 -2.09 -19.40 -4.67
CA SER A 179 -2.72 -18.09 -4.51
C SER A 179 -2.55 -17.20 -5.75
N ALA A 180 -1.38 -17.24 -6.39
CA ALA A 180 -1.12 -16.53 -7.64
C ALA A 180 -1.90 -17.14 -8.82
N LEU A 181 -2.04 -18.46 -8.90
CA LEU A 181 -2.89 -19.13 -9.88
C LEU A 181 -4.37 -18.74 -9.71
N PHE A 182 -4.85 -18.66 -8.47
CA PHE A 182 -6.19 -18.17 -8.17
C PHE A 182 -6.38 -16.72 -8.61
N THR A 183 -5.39 -15.86 -8.39
CA THR A 183 -5.40 -14.47 -8.84
C THR A 183 -5.45 -14.35 -10.36
N LEU A 184 -4.66 -15.17 -11.07
CA LEU A 184 -4.67 -15.27 -12.53
C LEU A 184 -6.05 -15.73 -13.06
N TRP A 185 -6.64 -16.73 -12.42
CA TRP A 185 -7.98 -17.20 -12.74
C TRP A 185 -9.04 -16.10 -12.54
N LEU A 186 -8.97 -15.34 -11.43
CA LEU A 186 -9.84 -14.19 -11.19
C LEU A 186 -9.69 -13.13 -12.28
N ALA A 187 -8.48 -12.78 -12.67
CA ALA A 187 -8.21 -11.77 -13.69
C ALA A 187 -8.73 -12.21 -15.07
N ASN A 188 -8.59 -13.48 -15.42
CA ASN A 188 -9.06 -14.03 -16.70
C ASN A 188 -10.59 -14.13 -16.79
N ARG A 189 -11.28 -14.36 -15.67
CA ARG A 189 -12.75 -14.48 -15.63
C ARG A 189 -13.47 -13.12 -15.69
N ARG A 190 -12.79 -12.00 -15.44
CA ARG A 190 -13.41 -10.68 -15.35
C ARG A 190 -13.38 -9.96 -16.70
N ARG A 191 -14.57 -9.68 -17.21
CA ARG A 191 -14.74 -8.83 -18.40
C ARG A 191 -14.98 -7.40 -17.95
N LEU A 192 -13.91 -6.60 -17.99
CA LEU A 192 -14.02 -5.16 -17.73
C LEU A 192 -14.66 -4.48 -18.95
N PRO A 193 -15.51 -3.46 -18.75
CA PRO A 193 -16.09 -2.69 -19.85
C PRO A 193 -15.02 -2.08 -20.77
N ASP A 194 -15.20 -2.16 -22.08
CA ASP A 194 -14.24 -1.64 -23.08
C ASP A 194 -13.97 -0.13 -22.87
N GLU A 195 -14.97 0.63 -22.46
CA GLU A 195 -14.86 2.05 -22.15
C GLU A 195 -13.80 2.36 -21.08
N ILE A 196 -13.54 1.40 -20.17
CA ILE A 196 -12.57 1.51 -19.07
C ILE A 196 -11.20 1.01 -19.51
N VAL A 197 -11.14 -0.07 -20.28
CA VAL A 197 -9.90 -0.80 -20.56
C VAL A 197 -9.17 -0.33 -21.81
N VAL A 198 -9.92 0.19 -22.80
CA VAL A 198 -9.32 0.67 -24.06
C VAL A 198 -8.79 2.08 -23.87
N PRO A 199 -7.51 2.34 -24.20
CA PRO A 199 -6.97 3.69 -24.18
C PRO A 199 -7.69 4.58 -25.22
N LYS A 200 -8.16 5.75 -24.78
CA LYS A 200 -8.62 6.77 -25.73
C LYS A 200 -7.38 7.47 -26.31
N GLU A 201 -7.09 7.21 -27.57
CA GLU A 201 -6.00 7.90 -28.27
C GLU A 201 -6.23 9.42 -28.26
N LYS A 202 -5.33 10.14 -27.60
CA LYS A 202 -5.13 11.58 -27.84
C LYS A 202 -3.69 11.75 -28.35
N LYS A 203 -3.57 11.98 -29.66
CA LYS A 203 -2.32 12.42 -30.31
C LYS A 203 -1.80 13.68 -29.62
N GLY A 204 -0.53 13.70 -29.21
CA GLY A 204 0.16 14.90 -28.74
C GLY A 204 0.57 14.96 -27.27
N ARG A 205 0.48 13.88 -26.49
CA ARG A 205 0.97 13.88 -25.09
C ARG A 205 2.46 13.55 -25.05
N GLY A 206 3.24 14.50 -24.53
CA GLY A 206 4.66 14.31 -24.27
C GLY A 206 4.95 13.13 -23.34
N PHE A 207 6.16 12.59 -23.42
CA PHE A 207 6.63 11.53 -22.53
C PHE A 207 6.67 12.03 -21.09
N SER A 208 5.86 11.47 -20.19
CA SER A 208 5.87 11.77 -18.76
C SER A 208 5.82 10.47 -17.97
N LEU A 209 6.66 10.36 -16.96
CA LEU A 209 6.70 9.25 -15.99
C LEU A 209 6.05 9.62 -14.66
N VAL A 210 5.69 10.88 -14.47
CA VAL A 210 5.08 11.41 -13.25
C VAL A 210 3.90 12.30 -13.61
N GLU A 211 2.79 12.13 -12.91
CA GLU A 211 1.60 12.95 -13.08
C GLU A 211 1.68 14.20 -12.19
N ARG A 212 1.91 15.35 -12.81
CA ARG A 212 2.08 16.62 -12.08
C ARG A 212 0.86 17.01 -11.24
N GLN A 213 -0.35 16.68 -11.71
CA GLN A 213 -1.58 17.03 -10.98
C GLN A 213 -1.80 16.13 -9.74
N ALA A 214 -1.30 14.90 -9.76
CA ALA A 214 -1.34 13.99 -8.62
C ALA A 214 -0.20 14.24 -7.61
N LEU A 215 0.89 14.91 -8.04
CA LEU A 215 2.09 15.08 -7.25
C LEU A 215 1.86 15.72 -5.86
N PRO A 216 1.01 16.77 -5.68
CA PRO A 216 0.78 17.32 -4.35
C PRO A 216 0.16 16.31 -3.39
N ALA A 217 -0.86 15.54 -3.82
CA ALA A 217 -1.45 14.49 -2.99
C ALA A 217 -0.46 13.36 -2.72
N ALA A 218 0.36 13.00 -3.72
CA ALA A 218 1.40 11.98 -3.60
C ALA A 218 2.49 12.39 -2.59
N LEU A 219 2.95 13.64 -2.60
CA LEU A 219 3.94 14.14 -1.64
C LEU A 219 3.40 14.17 -0.21
N ILE A 220 2.15 14.61 -0.02
CA ILE A 220 1.51 14.61 1.30
C ILE A 220 1.33 13.16 1.80
N GLY A 221 0.89 12.26 0.92
CA GLY A 221 0.82 10.82 1.19
C GLY A 221 2.19 10.24 1.55
N GLY A 222 3.23 10.63 0.81
CA GLY A 222 4.62 10.25 1.10
C GLY A 222 5.07 10.69 2.49
N LEU A 223 4.82 11.93 2.90
CA LEU A 223 5.13 12.41 4.26
C LEU A 223 4.41 11.58 5.33
N MET A 224 3.15 11.21 5.11
CA MET A 224 2.43 10.31 6.01
C MET A 224 3.03 8.91 6.05
N PHE A 225 3.42 8.37 4.90
CA PHE A 225 4.04 7.05 4.82
C PHE A 225 5.47 7.03 5.35
N PHE A 226 6.17 8.15 5.31
CA PHE A 226 7.44 8.31 6.01
C PHE A 226 7.27 8.14 7.52
N ALA A 227 6.30 8.84 8.13
CA ALA A 227 5.98 8.66 9.55
C ALA A 227 5.46 7.25 9.85
N TYR A 228 4.66 6.67 8.94
CA TYR A 228 4.19 5.27 9.03
C TYR A 228 5.34 4.24 8.97
N GLY A 229 6.41 4.52 8.22
CA GLY A 229 7.64 3.73 8.25
C GLY A 229 8.22 3.61 9.65
N GLY A 230 8.10 4.66 10.46
CA GLY A 230 8.45 4.63 11.89
C GLY A 230 7.59 3.66 12.71
N VAL A 231 6.28 3.59 12.40
CA VAL A 231 5.38 2.62 13.03
C VAL A 231 5.79 1.19 12.71
N LEU A 232 6.01 0.90 11.43
CA LEU A 232 6.31 -0.46 10.99
C LEU A 232 7.66 -0.98 11.49
N THR A 233 8.69 -0.14 11.43
CA THR A 233 10.07 -0.58 11.63
C THR A 233 10.51 -0.50 13.09
N PHE A 234 10.15 0.58 13.78
CA PHE A 234 10.80 0.91 15.04
C PHE A 234 9.92 0.72 16.29
N ILE A 235 8.59 0.51 16.17
CA ILE A 235 7.74 0.23 17.32
C ILE A 235 8.15 -1.04 18.06
N PRO A 236 8.46 -2.18 17.40
CA PRO A 236 8.93 -3.36 18.11
C PRO A 236 10.22 -3.11 18.90
N LEU A 237 11.16 -2.36 18.31
CA LEU A 237 12.44 -2.03 18.93
C LEU A 237 12.26 -1.07 20.12
N TYR A 238 11.41 -0.06 19.97
CA TYR A 238 11.11 0.85 21.08
C TYR A 238 10.35 0.17 22.21
N ALA A 239 9.39 -0.70 21.90
CA ALA A 239 8.69 -1.49 22.91
C ALA A 239 9.65 -2.35 23.74
N ARG A 240 10.70 -2.89 23.10
CA ARG A 240 11.76 -3.62 23.78
C ARG A 240 12.50 -2.74 24.81
N THR A 241 12.87 -1.52 24.45
CA THR A 241 13.53 -0.59 25.39
C THR A 241 12.64 -0.18 26.55
N LEU A 242 11.32 -0.28 26.37
CA LEU A 242 10.32 0.02 27.41
C LEU A 242 9.91 -1.21 28.26
N GLY A 243 10.45 -2.41 27.96
CA GLY A 243 10.01 -3.67 28.59
C GLY A 243 8.56 -4.04 28.25
N ARG A 244 8.10 -3.73 27.02
CA ARG A 244 6.70 -3.91 26.56
C ARG A 244 6.58 -4.78 25.32
N GLU A 245 7.52 -5.68 25.11
CA GLU A 245 7.55 -6.56 23.93
C GLU A 245 6.25 -7.36 23.77
N GLU A 246 5.66 -7.81 24.88
CA GLU A 246 4.41 -8.57 24.92
C GLU A 246 3.23 -7.80 24.32
N ASN A 247 3.25 -6.47 24.38
CA ASN A 247 2.16 -5.62 23.89
C ASN A 247 2.26 -5.27 22.41
N VAL A 248 3.36 -5.61 21.73
CA VAL A 248 3.59 -5.24 20.32
C VAL A 248 2.55 -5.88 19.40
N SER A 249 2.24 -7.15 19.59
CA SER A 249 1.22 -7.85 18.80
C SER A 249 -0.17 -7.23 18.98
N ALA A 250 -0.53 -6.91 20.25
CA ALA A 250 -1.78 -6.24 20.57
C ALA A 250 -1.83 -4.82 19.97
N PHE A 251 -0.70 -4.08 19.99
CA PHE A 251 -0.59 -2.77 19.36
C PHE A 251 -0.95 -2.83 17.86
N PHE A 252 -0.29 -3.71 17.10
CA PHE A 252 -0.58 -3.84 15.67
C PHE A 252 -1.99 -4.37 15.37
N ALA A 253 -2.51 -5.25 16.25
CA ALA A 253 -3.88 -5.73 16.13
C ALA A 253 -4.90 -4.59 16.33
N ILE A 254 -4.72 -3.75 17.35
CA ILE A 254 -5.58 -2.58 17.61
C ILE A 254 -5.44 -1.57 16.48
N PHE A 255 -4.21 -1.26 16.05
CA PHE A 255 -3.94 -0.35 14.93
C PHE A 255 -4.69 -0.79 13.68
N ALA A 256 -4.58 -2.06 13.29
CA ALA A 256 -5.25 -2.61 12.13
C ALA A 256 -6.79 -2.66 12.30
N LEU A 257 -7.28 -3.06 13.47
CA LEU A 257 -8.72 -3.12 13.77
C LEU A 257 -9.37 -1.75 13.63
N ILE A 258 -8.75 -0.71 14.19
CA ILE A 258 -9.28 0.66 14.10
C ILE A 258 -9.29 1.15 12.66
N ILE A 259 -8.26 0.85 11.87
CA ILE A 259 -8.26 1.14 10.43
C ILE A 259 -9.46 0.48 9.76
N VAL A 260 -9.72 -0.80 10.02
CA VAL A 260 -10.83 -1.57 9.42
C VAL A 260 -12.18 -0.97 9.80
N VAL A 261 -12.40 -0.75 11.11
CA VAL A 261 -13.67 -0.26 11.65
C VAL A 261 -13.99 1.16 11.19
N THR A 262 -13.00 2.03 11.07
CA THR A 262 -13.21 3.43 10.67
C THR A 262 -13.46 3.62 9.18
N ARG A 263 -13.07 2.66 8.31
CA ARG A 263 -13.19 2.78 6.83
C ARG A 263 -14.58 3.15 6.31
N PRO A 264 -15.68 2.49 6.72
CA PRO A 264 -17.00 2.82 6.19
C PRO A 264 -17.44 4.26 6.50
N PHE A 265 -17.04 4.75 7.68
CA PHE A 265 -17.39 6.10 8.14
C PHE A 265 -16.57 7.15 7.39
N ILE A 266 -15.25 6.96 7.32
CA ILE A 266 -14.32 7.89 6.70
C ILE A 266 -14.61 8.05 5.21
N GLY A 267 -14.88 6.93 4.49
CA GLY A 267 -15.23 6.97 3.08
C GLY A 267 -16.51 7.76 2.82
N ARG A 268 -17.56 7.58 3.65
CA ARG A 268 -18.81 8.34 3.57
C ARG A 268 -18.59 9.83 3.85
N ILE A 269 -17.81 10.18 4.87
CA ILE A 269 -17.47 11.57 5.19
C ILE A 269 -16.75 12.20 4.00
N PHE A 270 -15.79 11.51 3.38
CA PHE A 270 -15.08 11.97 2.19
C PHE A 270 -16.06 12.26 1.03
N ASP A 271 -16.96 11.31 0.73
CA ASP A 271 -17.90 11.43 -0.39
C ASP A 271 -18.97 12.52 -0.16
N GLN A 272 -19.43 12.72 1.08
CA GLN A 272 -20.49 13.67 1.43
C GLN A 272 -20.00 15.08 1.73
N ARG A 273 -18.88 15.21 2.47
CA ARG A 273 -18.38 16.49 2.98
C ARG A 273 -17.07 16.92 2.30
N GLY A 274 -16.45 16.02 1.52
CA GLY A 274 -15.21 16.29 0.81
C GLY A 274 -13.94 15.94 1.59
N ALA A 275 -12.82 16.05 0.89
CA ALA A 275 -11.51 15.59 1.37
C ALA A 275 -11.01 16.31 2.63
N ASP A 276 -11.34 17.59 2.80
CA ASP A 276 -10.85 18.39 3.93
C ASP A 276 -11.32 17.81 5.27
N TYR A 277 -12.52 17.22 5.32
CA TYR A 277 -13.11 16.62 6.52
C TYR A 277 -12.52 15.25 6.88
N THR A 278 -11.66 14.69 6.04
CA THR A 278 -10.98 13.43 6.31
C THR A 278 -9.47 13.60 6.42
N VAL A 279 -8.87 14.43 5.56
CA VAL A 279 -7.41 14.62 5.51
C VAL A 279 -6.91 15.40 6.72
N TYR A 280 -7.49 16.57 7.05
CA TYR A 280 -7.06 17.34 8.23
C TYR A 280 -7.22 16.55 9.54
N PRO A 281 -8.43 16.02 9.88
CA PRO A 281 -8.56 15.26 11.11
C PRO A 281 -7.68 14.00 11.12
N GLY A 282 -7.50 13.34 9.96
CA GLY A 282 -6.65 12.18 9.84
C GLY A 282 -5.18 12.49 10.16
N ILE A 283 -4.59 13.54 9.56
CA ILE A 283 -3.21 13.92 9.83
C ILE A 283 -3.06 14.39 11.29
N ILE A 284 -4.03 15.15 11.82
CA ILE A 284 -4.00 15.63 13.22
C ILE A 284 -4.08 14.46 14.19
N LEU A 285 -4.97 13.50 13.98
CA LEU A 285 -5.06 12.30 14.81
C LEU A 285 -3.76 11.48 14.74
N PHE A 286 -3.16 11.34 13.55
CA PHE A 286 -1.90 10.63 13.41
C PHE A 286 -0.76 11.33 14.16
N PHE A 287 -0.71 12.66 14.09
CA PHE A 287 0.21 13.51 14.86
C PHE A 287 0.02 13.31 16.37
N LEU A 288 -1.22 13.46 16.87
CA LEU A 288 -1.54 13.25 18.28
C LEU A 288 -1.23 11.84 18.74
N GLY A 289 -1.46 10.84 17.89
CA GLY A 289 -1.12 9.45 18.15
C GLY A 289 0.37 9.24 18.41
N PHE A 290 1.26 9.91 17.65
CA PHE A 290 2.70 9.87 17.91
C PHE A 290 3.08 10.55 19.22
N LEU A 291 2.49 11.69 19.56
CA LEU A 291 2.74 12.35 20.83
C LEU A 291 2.27 11.49 22.01
N CYS A 292 1.05 10.90 21.90
CA CYS A 292 0.55 9.97 22.91
C CYS A 292 1.46 8.73 23.04
N PHE A 293 1.96 8.20 21.92
CA PHE A 293 2.86 7.07 21.90
C PHE A 293 4.21 7.38 22.58
N ALA A 294 4.80 8.54 22.28
CA ALA A 294 6.06 8.98 22.91
C ALA A 294 5.90 9.25 24.42
N ALA A 295 4.72 9.72 24.84
CA ALA A 295 4.40 9.97 26.24
C ALA A 295 3.88 8.74 27.01
N ALA A 296 3.68 7.59 26.34
CA ALA A 296 3.03 6.43 26.92
C ALA A 296 3.90 5.75 28.00
N ARG A 297 3.51 5.90 29.28
CA ARG A 297 4.20 5.31 30.44
C ARG A 297 3.55 4.01 30.94
N SER A 298 2.33 3.69 30.53
CA SER A 298 1.61 2.47 30.89
C SER A 298 1.28 1.59 29.66
N PRO A 299 1.08 0.27 29.85
CA PRO A 299 0.61 -0.61 28.75
C PRO A 299 -0.69 -0.13 28.11
N ALA A 300 -1.63 0.37 28.91
CA ALA A 300 -2.89 0.91 28.43
C ALA A 300 -2.70 2.16 27.56
N ALA A 301 -1.82 3.09 27.94
CA ALA A 301 -1.49 4.28 27.13
C ALA A 301 -0.77 3.89 25.83
N PHE A 302 0.11 2.88 25.87
CA PHE A 302 0.78 2.32 24.70
C PHE A 302 -0.25 1.75 23.70
N LEU A 303 -1.21 0.96 24.17
CA LEU A 303 -2.26 0.39 23.33
C LEU A 303 -3.28 1.45 22.85
N ALA A 304 -3.62 2.43 23.69
CA ALA A 304 -4.50 3.54 23.31
C ALA A 304 -3.89 4.38 22.15
N SER A 305 -2.57 4.59 22.18
CA SER A 305 -1.87 5.29 21.09
C SER A 305 -1.99 4.57 19.75
N ALA A 306 -2.01 3.23 19.75
CA ALA A 306 -2.25 2.44 18.54
C ALA A 306 -3.62 2.73 17.91
N ALA A 307 -4.66 2.89 18.74
CA ALA A 307 -5.99 3.23 18.26
C ALA A 307 -6.02 4.63 17.61
N ILE A 308 -5.38 5.62 18.24
CA ILE A 308 -5.32 6.99 17.70
C ILE A 308 -4.51 7.02 16.40
N LEU A 309 -3.34 6.36 16.37
CA LEU A 309 -2.51 6.23 15.15
C LEU A 309 -3.28 5.53 14.02
N GLY A 310 -3.97 4.43 14.34
CA GLY A 310 -4.79 3.70 13.36
C GLY A 310 -5.94 4.54 12.79
N ALA A 311 -6.65 5.29 13.62
CA ALA A 311 -7.71 6.19 13.19
C ALA A 311 -7.16 7.30 12.27
N GLY A 312 -6.03 7.92 12.64
CA GLY A 312 -5.40 8.98 11.85
C GLY A 312 -4.91 8.49 10.49
N PHE A 313 -4.11 7.44 10.46
CA PHE A 313 -3.60 6.85 9.22
C PHE A 313 -4.73 6.29 8.35
N GLY A 314 -5.69 5.60 8.99
CA GLY A 314 -6.86 5.04 8.32
C GLY A 314 -7.73 6.09 7.63
N ALA A 315 -7.82 7.30 8.17
CA ALA A 315 -8.60 8.38 7.59
C ALA A 315 -7.87 9.08 6.43
N ALA A 316 -6.64 9.51 6.62
CA ALA A 316 -5.96 10.37 5.66
C ALA A 316 -5.38 9.61 4.45
N SER A 317 -4.83 8.41 4.64
CA SER A 317 -4.15 7.66 3.56
C SER A 317 -5.05 7.39 2.35
N PRO A 318 -6.25 6.79 2.45
CA PRO A 318 -7.11 6.55 1.29
C PRO A 318 -7.73 7.83 0.74
N ALA A 319 -7.93 8.85 1.57
CA ALA A 319 -8.41 10.14 1.12
C ALA A 319 -7.40 10.80 0.19
N LEU A 320 -6.10 10.75 0.51
CA LEU A 320 -5.02 11.26 -0.34
C LEU A 320 -4.88 10.46 -1.63
N GLN A 321 -5.03 9.13 -1.59
CA GLN A 321 -5.08 8.29 -2.79
C GLN A 321 -6.24 8.68 -3.70
N THR A 322 -7.43 8.86 -3.12
CA THR A 322 -8.62 9.31 -3.86
C THR A 322 -8.39 10.68 -4.51
N LEU A 323 -7.78 11.63 -3.79
CA LEU A 323 -7.44 12.95 -4.31
C LEU A 323 -6.42 12.88 -5.45
N ALA A 324 -5.42 12.00 -5.37
CA ALA A 324 -4.43 11.82 -6.42
C ALA A 324 -5.10 11.37 -7.72
N VAL A 325 -5.96 10.34 -7.66
CA VAL A 325 -6.67 9.79 -8.82
C VAL A 325 -7.76 10.76 -9.33
N ALA A 326 -8.48 11.42 -8.43
CA ALA A 326 -9.53 12.39 -8.79
C ALA A 326 -8.96 13.73 -9.34
N SER A 327 -7.66 13.95 -9.26
CA SER A 327 -7.04 15.17 -9.79
C SER A 327 -6.86 15.15 -11.30
N VAL A 328 -7.09 14.03 -11.95
CA VAL A 328 -6.81 13.81 -13.39
C VAL A 328 -8.03 13.23 -14.11
N ALA A 329 -8.03 13.34 -15.44
CA ALA A 329 -8.99 12.65 -16.27
C ALA A 329 -8.78 11.11 -16.20
N PRO A 330 -9.84 10.30 -16.40
CA PRO A 330 -9.78 8.83 -16.30
C PRO A 330 -8.66 8.20 -17.14
N GLU A 331 -8.31 8.81 -18.27
CA GLU A 331 -7.26 8.35 -19.18
C GLU A 331 -5.84 8.48 -18.60
N ARG A 332 -5.67 9.21 -17.50
CA ARG A 332 -4.38 9.40 -16.78
C ARG A 332 -4.41 8.81 -15.36
N ALA A 333 -5.45 8.07 -15.02
CA ALA A 333 -5.62 7.49 -13.70
C ALA A 333 -4.48 6.51 -13.35
N GLY A 334 -3.94 5.78 -14.33
CA GLY A 334 -2.80 4.88 -14.15
C GLY A 334 -1.53 5.62 -13.73
N LEU A 335 -1.19 6.70 -14.45
CA LEU A 335 -0.02 7.51 -14.12
C LEU A 335 -0.18 8.24 -12.78
N ALA A 336 -1.39 8.71 -12.45
CA ALA A 336 -1.67 9.32 -11.16
C ALA A 336 -1.55 8.32 -10.00
N THR A 337 -2.09 7.10 -10.17
CA THR A 337 -1.96 6.01 -9.18
C THR A 337 -0.50 5.60 -9.00
N ALA A 338 0.24 5.44 -10.10
CA ALA A 338 1.66 5.11 -10.05
C ALA A 338 2.49 6.21 -9.36
N THR A 339 2.22 7.49 -9.66
CA THR A 339 2.88 8.63 -9.01
C THR A 339 2.62 8.63 -7.51
N TYR A 340 1.39 8.35 -7.10
CA TYR A 340 1.04 8.24 -5.68
C TYR A 340 1.82 7.12 -5.00
N PHE A 341 1.74 5.89 -5.50
CA PHE A 341 2.44 4.75 -4.91
C PHE A 341 3.96 4.87 -4.96
N TRP A 342 4.51 5.47 -6.02
CA TRP A 342 5.95 5.75 -6.11
C TRP A 342 6.43 6.65 -4.98
N ALA A 343 5.69 7.71 -4.67
CA ALA A 343 5.99 8.57 -3.53
C ALA A 343 5.93 7.82 -2.20
N LEU A 344 4.96 6.89 -2.02
CA LEU A 344 4.85 6.07 -0.83
C LEU A 344 6.04 5.11 -0.68
N ASP A 345 6.40 4.39 -1.74
CA ASP A 345 7.49 3.40 -1.72
C ASP A 345 8.84 4.08 -1.41
N ILE A 346 9.12 5.22 -2.04
CA ILE A 346 10.32 6.03 -1.75
C ILE A 346 10.32 6.49 -0.29
N SER A 347 9.18 6.98 0.18
CA SER A 347 9.06 7.52 1.54
C SER A 347 9.29 6.46 2.61
N VAL A 348 8.76 5.25 2.43
CA VAL A 348 9.00 4.13 3.35
C VAL A 348 10.48 3.71 3.33
N GLY A 349 11.09 3.66 2.13
CA GLY A 349 12.51 3.35 2.00
C GLY A 349 13.41 4.39 2.68
N LEU A 350 13.13 5.69 2.45
CA LEU A 350 13.85 6.78 3.11
C LEU A 350 13.61 6.79 4.62
N ALA A 351 12.40 6.46 5.08
CA ALA A 351 12.08 6.40 6.50
C ALA A 351 12.95 5.38 7.24
N ALA A 352 13.13 4.18 6.69
CA ALA A 352 13.93 3.16 7.33
C ALA A 352 15.37 3.63 7.60
N ALA A 353 16.00 4.31 6.63
CA ALA A 353 17.35 4.84 6.76
C ALA A 353 17.41 6.06 7.70
N THR A 354 16.56 7.07 7.46
CA THR A 354 16.64 8.35 8.19
C THR A 354 16.16 8.22 9.64
N LEU A 355 15.05 7.50 9.87
CA LEU A 355 14.54 7.26 11.22
C LEU A 355 15.50 6.35 12.02
N GLY A 356 16.16 5.40 11.35
CA GLY A 356 17.20 4.57 11.96
C GLY A 356 18.38 5.40 12.48
N LEU A 357 18.88 6.35 11.68
CA LEU A 357 19.92 7.28 12.10
C LEU A 357 19.50 8.14 13.29
N VAL A 358 18.27 8.65 13.26
CA VAL A 358 17.72 9.44 14.39
C VAL A 358 17.58 8.58 15.65
N ALA A 359 17.07 7.36 15.52
CA ALA A 359 16.95 6.44 16.65
C ALA A 359 18.30 6.11 17.28
N ALA A 360 19.33 5.91 16.44
CA ALA A 360 20.69 5.60 16.91
C ALA A 360 21.38 6.76 17.64
N HIS A 361 21.18 8.01 17.18
CA HIS A 361 21.87 9.17 17.75
C HIS A 361 21.05 9.89 18.83
N PHE A 362 19.74 9.95 18.70
CA PHE A 362 18.85 10.75 19.56
C PHE A 362 17.82 9.89 20.32
N GLY A 363 17.80 8.59 20.08
CA GLY A 363 16.87 7.64 20.70
C GLY A 363 15.45 7.66 20.11
N TYR A 364 14.67 6.67 20.50
CA TYR A 364 13.28 6.49 20.00
C TYR A 364 12.32 7.57 20.51
N ALA A 365 12.59 8.17 21.68
CA ALA A 365 11.77 9.26 22.20
C ALA A 365 11.81 10.49 21.28
N ALA A 366 12.97 10.85 20.74
CA ALA A 366 13.12 11.93 19.76
C ALA A 366 12.48 11.58 18.42
N LEU A 367 12.59 10.31 17.98
CA LEU A 367 11.96 9.84 16.74
C LEU A 367 10.43 10.03 16.80
N TYR A 368 9.79 9.56 17.87
CA TYR A 368 8.32 9.56 17.98
C TYR A 368 7.76 10.86 18.57
N GLY A 369 8.49 11.55 19.44
CA GLY A 369 8.04 12.78 20.08
C GLY A 369 8.33 14.04 19.25
N LEU A 370 9.29 13.99 18.32
CA LEU A 370 9.72 15.17 17.58
C LEU A 370 9.67 14.96 16.05
N LEU A 371 10.41 13.99 15.49
CA LEU A 371 10.59 13.89 14.07
C LEU A 371 9.31 13.44 13.33
N CYS A 372 8.65 12.35 13.75
CA CYS A 372 7.39 11.93 13.13
C CYS A 372 6.30 13.02 13.22
N PRO A 373 6.07 13.66 14.39
CA PRO A 373 5.19 14.83 14.48
C PRO A 373 5.59 15.99 13.57
N ALA A 374 6.86 16.35 13.47
CA ALA A 374 7.33 17.45 12.62
C ALA A 374 7.03 17.18 11.12
N VAL A 375 7.23 15.96 10.66
CA VAL A 375 6.89 15.54 9.28
C VAL A 375 5.38 15.67 9.02
N LEU A 376 4.54 15.35 10.00
CA LEU A 376 3.09 15.51 9.88
C LEU A 376 2.64 16.96 9.91
N VAL A 377 3.32 17.83 10.65
CA VAL A 377 3.10 19.29 10.55
C VAL A 377 3.41 19.79 9.14
N LEU A 378 4.52 19.34 8.54
CA LEU A 378 4.81 19.65 7.15
C LEU A 378 3.71 19.15 6.20
N ALA A 379 3.17 17.95 6.42
CA ALA A 379 2.06 17.42 5.63
C ALA A 379 0.82 18.31 5.71
N VAL A 380 0.46 18.81 6.90
CA VAL A 380 -0.66 19.77 7.07
C VAL A 380 -0.39 21.08 6.35
N ILE A 381 0.83 21.63 6.48
CA ILE A 381 1.22 22.87 5.80
C ILE A 381 1.11 22.72 4.28
N PHE A 382 1.69 21.66 3.70
CA PHE A 382 1.62 21.38 2.27
C PHE A 382 0.17 21.18 1.80
N TYR A 383 -0.63 20.42 2.55
CA TYR A 383 -2.04 20.23 2.23
C TYR A 383 -2.81 21.56 2.22
N THR A 384 -2.58 22.41 3.22
CA THR A 384 -3.22 23.73 3.34
C THR A 384 -2.85 24.66 2.17
N ILE A 385 -1.56 24.74 1.83
CA ILE A 385 -1.08 25.55 0.70
C ILE A 385 -1.70 25.05 -0.61
N TRP A 386 -1.70 23.75 -0.84
CA TRP A 386 -2.26 23.15 -2.03
C TRP A 386 -3.76 23.42 -2.17
N ARG A 387 -4.53 23.26 -1.09
CA ARG A 387 -5.98 23.51 -1.09
C ARG A 387 -6.31 24.98 -1.33
N ARG A 388 -5.57 25.90 -0.73
CA ARG A 388 -5.75 27.35 -0.96
C ARG A 388 -5.50 27.74 -2.42
N ARG A 389 -4.49 27.16 -3.06
CA ARG A 389 -4.20 27.39 -4.48
C ARG A 389 -5.32 26.87 -5.38
N ARG A 390 -5.86 25.67 -5.11
CA ARG A 390 -6.99 25.12 -5.88
C ARG A 390 -8.25 25.96 -5.77
N LYS A 391 -8.58 26.48 -4.58
CA LYS A 391 -9.78 27.35 -4.38
C LYS A 391 -9.66 28.71 -5.06
N LYS A 392 -8.46 29.15 -5.43
CA LYS A 392 -8.24 30.43 -6.17
C LYS A 392 -8.35 30.26 -7.69
N ILE A 393 -8.29 29.04 -8.20
CA ILE A 393 -8.29 28.71 -9.64
C ILE A 393 -9.67 28.19 -10.08
N ALA A 394 -10.49 27.65 -9.16
CA ALA A 394 -11.86 27.24 -9.35
C ALA A 394 -12.84 28.39 -9.07
#